data_b8602a4f845275e924d25e258d1ac021
#
_entry.id   b8602a4f845275e924d25e258d1ac021
#
_cell.length_a   1.000
_cell.length_b   1.000
_cell.length_c   1.000
_cell.angle_alpha   90.00
_cell.angle_beta   90.00
_cell.angle_gamma   90.00
#
_symmetry.space_group_name_H-M   'P 1'
#
loop_
_entity.id
_entity.type
_entity.pdbx_description
1 polymer ?
#
loop_
_entity_poly.entity_id
_entity_poly.type
_entity_poly.pdbx_seq_one_letter_code
_entity_poly.pdbx_strand_id
1 'polypeptide(L)'
;MHKVTNIVVAGLGGQGVLKGTDILADVALRAGYDVKKSEIKGMSQRGGSVTGDVRFGHHVFSPMVPAGEADFLLVLEPTQVEPHRYMLRPGGVLITPDAVQADRLPSKKTLNVALLGALSALLDLPEEHWLAAIRANLPEKLHPMNLDAFQIGRRAAARLRP
;
A
#
# COMPACT_ATOMS: atom_id res chain seq x y z
N MET A 1 -22.13 11.55 -6.48
CA MET A 1 -21.53 11.23 -5.17
C MET A 1 -20.05 10.96 -5.33
N HIS A 2 -19.24 11.70 -4.63
CA HIS A 2 -17.78 11.57 -4.75
C HIS A 2 -17.28 10.43 -3.86
N LYS A 3 -16.75 9.40 -4.48
CA LYS A 3 -16.22 8.24 -3.76
C LYS A 3 -14.82 8.55 -3.23
N VAL A 4 -14.60 8.21 -1.96
CA VAL A 4 -13.27 8.19 -1.36
C VAL A 4 -12.74 6.77 -1.42
N THR A 5 -11.52 6.59 -1.94
CA THR A 5 -10.85 5.29 -1.90
C THR A 5 -10.08 5.19 -0.59
N ASN A 6 -10.31 4.12 0.14
CA ASN A 6 -9.76 3.88 1.47
C ASN A 6 -8.79 2.71 1.44
N ILE A 7 -7.54 2.95 1.83
CA ILE A 7 -6.49 1.93 1.82
C ILE A 7 -5.82 1.90 3.19
N VAL A 8 -5.69 0.70 3.75
CA VAL A 8 -4.96 0.46 4.99
C VAL A 8 -3.75 -0.40 4.68
N VAL A 9 -2.59 0.02 5.15
CA VAL A 9 -1.34 -0.75 5.04
C VAL A 9 -0.93 -1.16 6.45
N ALA A 10 -0.70 -2.44 6.68
CA ALA A 10 -0.35 -2.97 7.99
C ALA A 10 0.91 -3.83 7.91
N GLY A 11 1.69 -3.82 8.99
CA GLY A 11 2.90 -4.61 9.11
C GLY A 11 3.55 -4.39 10.46
N LEU A 12 4.83 -4.70 10.53
CA LEU A 12 5.65 -4.50 11.72
C LEU A 12 6.65 -3.37 11.49
N GLY A 13 7.15 -2.80 12.58
CA GLY A 13 8.20 -1.79 12.51
C GLY A 13 9.41 -2.30 11.72
N GLY A 14 9.94 -1.47 10.83
CA GLY A 14 11.07 -1.81 9.97
C GLY A 14 10.70 -2.45 8.63
N GLN A 15 9.44 -2.77 8.39
CA GLN A 15 9.00 -3.39 7.13
C GLN A 15 8.66 -2.39 6.03
N GLY A 16 8.73 -1.09 6.32
CA GLY A 16 8.47 -0.07 5.31
C GLY A 16 7.01 0.27 5.10
N VAL A 17 6.16 0.09 6.12
CA VAL A 17 4.74 0.48 6.08
C VAL A 17 4.60 1.97 5.77
N LEU A 18 5.33 2.81 6.50
CA LEU A 18 5.23 4.28 6.34
C LEU A 18 5.76 4.74 4.99
N LYS A 19 6.86 4.15 4.53
CA LYS A 19 7.39 4.45 3.19
C LYS A 19 6.38 4.06 2.11
N GLY A 20 5.72 2.92 2.28
CA GLY A 20 4.66 2.48 1.38
C GLY A 20 3.50 3.47 1.33
N THR A 21 3.06 3.98 2.49
CA THR A 21 1.98 4.97 2.52
C THR A 21 2.41 6.31 1.93
N ASP A 22 3.68 6.71 2.12
CA ASP A 22 4.21 7.94 1.51
C ASP A 22 4.16 7.86 -0.02
N ILE A 23 4.60 6.74 -0.58
CA ILE A 23 4.58 6.52 -2.03
C ILE A 23 3.14 6.54 -2.54
N LEU A 24 2.25 5.81 -1.87
CA LEU A 24 0.85 5.73 -2.27
C LEU A 24 0.16 7.10 -2.24
N ALA A 25 0.38 7.87 -1.18
CA ALA A 25 -0.17 9.22 -1.08
C ALA A 25 0.36 10.13 -2.21
N ASP A 26 1.65 10.01 -2.52
CA ASP A 26 2.27 10.78 -3.61
C ASP A 26 1.65 10.43 -4.97
N VAL A 27 1.40 9.14 -5.23
CA VAL A 27 0.73 8.71 -6.47
C VAL A 27 -0.63 9.38 -6.62
N ALA A 28 -1.44 9.35 -5.56
CA ALA A 28 -2.77 9.94 -5.60
C ALA A 28 -2.72 11.46 -5.77
N LEU A 29 -1.75 12.14 -5.13
CA LEU A 29 -1.52 13.57 -5.33
C LEU A 29 -1.15 13.89 -6.78
N ARG A 30 -0.26 13.10 -7.39
CA ARG A 30 0.13 13.29 -8.79
C ARG A 30 -1.04 13.09 -9.74
N ALA A 31 -1.99 12.23 -9.37
CA ALA A 31 -3.21 12.01 -10.15
C ALA A 31 -4.26 13.12 -9.95
N GLY A 32 -3.99 14.11 -9.10
CA GLY A 32 -4.87 15.26 -8.90
C GLY A 32 -5.92 15.11 -7.82
N TYR A 33 -5.81 14.10 -6.97
CA TYR A 33 -6.77 13.87 -5.89
C TYR A 33 -6.43 14.64 -4.62
N ASP A 34 -7.46 14.90 -3.81
CA ASP A 34 -7.28 15.29 -2.42
C ASP A 34 -6.88 14.04 -1.64
N VAL A 35 -5.80 14.12 -0.83
CA VAL A 35 -5.24 12.97 -0.14
C VAL A 35 -5.04 13.29 1.33
N LYS A 36 -5.46 12.37 2.19
CA LYS A 36 -5.17 12.41 3.62
C LYS A 36 -4.54 11.09 4.04
N LYS A 37 -3.59 11.15 4.95
CA LYS A 37 -3.01 9.92 5.51
C LYS A 37 -2.85 10.05 7.02
N SER A 38 -2.85 8.90 7.69
CA SER A 38 -2.71 8.77 9.12
C SER A 38 -1.82 7.57 9.42
N GLU A 39 -1.06 7.63 10.50
CA GLU A 39 -0.14 6.58 10.89
C GLU A 39 -0.37 6.23 12.36
N ILE A 40 -0.44 4.94 12.65
CA ILE A 40 -0.58 4.43 14.02
C ILE A 40 0.54 3.43 14.27
N LYS A 41 1.35 3.72 15.29
CA LYS A 41 2.41 2.82 15.75
C LYS A 41 1.96 2.15 17.04
N GLY A 42 2.19 0.84 17.15
CA GLY A 42 1.93 0.10 18.36
C GLY A 42 2.86 0.55 19.50
N MET A 43 2.50 0.21 20.73
CA MET A 43 3.20 0.62 21.94
C MET A 43 4.56 -0.06 22.14
N SER A 44 4.90 -1.10 21.38
CA SER A 44 6.19 -1.80 21.53
C SER A 44 7.29 -1.07 20.75
N GLN A 45 8.51 -1.05 21.32
CA GLN A 45 9.60 -0.23 20.82
C GLN A 45 10.23 -0.75 19.52
N ARG A 46 10.23 -2.06 19.28
CA ARG A 46 10.78 -2.67 18.06
C ARG A 46 9.88 -3.79 17.60
N GLY A 47 9.65 -3.86 16.27
CA GLY A 47 8.86 -4.92 15.69
C GLY A 47 7.39 -4.88 16.07
N GLY A 48 6.93 -3.77 16.65
CA GLY A 48 5.53 -3.59 16.98
C GLY A 48 4.67 -3.34 15.75
N SER A 49 3.36 -3.54 15.90
CA SER A 49 2.39 -3.28 14.85
C SER A 49 2.42 -1.83 14.38
N VAL A 50 2.44 -1.65 13.07
CA VAL A 50 2.37 -0.32 12.43
C VAL A 50 1.27 -0.37 11.38
N THR A 51 0.39 0.63 11.38
CA THR A 51 -0.61 0.80 10.34
C THR A 51 -0.55 2.21 9.78
N GLY A 52 -0.84 2.31 8.48
CA GLY A 52 -0.99 3.59 7.83
C GLY A 52 -2.27 3.58 7.01
N ASP A 53 -3.05 4.63 7.16
CA ASP A 53 -4.27 4.84 6.38
C ASP A 53 -4.00 5.86 5.29
N VAL A 54 -4.42 5.57 4.06
CA VAL A 54 -4.38 6.52 2.96
C VAL A 54 -5.78 6.62 2.37
N ARG A 55 -6.29 7.84 2.29
CA ARG A 55 -7.62 8.13 1.73
C ARG A 55 -7.47 9.15 0.63
N PHE A 56 -8.08 8.90 -0.51
CA PHE A 56 -8.06 9.87 -1.61
C PHE A 56 -9.37 9.88 -2.38
N GLY A 57 -9.65 11.04 -2.97
CA GLY A 57 -10.86 11.29 -3.73
C GLY A 57 -10.93 12.77 -4.10
N HIS A 58 -12.08 13.24 -4.52
CA HIS A 58 -12.26 14.67 -4.83
C HIS A 58 -12.17 15.52 -3.57
N HIS A 59 -12.76 15.05 -2.47
CA HIS A 59 -12.71 15.71 -1.16
C HIS A 59 -12.59 14.66 -0.07
N VAL A 60 -11.59 14.79 0.79
CA VAL A 60 -11.38 13.90 1.94
C VAL A 60 -11.31 14.76 3.20
N PHE A 61 -12.23 14.52 4.15
CA PHE A 61 -12.37 15.36 5.34
C PHE A 61 -11.67 14.80 6.59
N SER A 62 -11.26 13.53 6.57
CA SER A 62 -10.61 12.88 7.70
C SER A 62 -9.52 11.94 7.19
N PRO A 63 -8.37 11.86 7.90
CA PRO A 63 -7.28 10.98 7.48
C PRO A 63 -7.48 9.50 7.86
N MET A 64 -8.41 9.20 8.78
CA MET A 64 -8.58 7.84 9.28
C MET A 64 -9.66 7.09 8.51
N VAL A 65 -9.34 5.87 8.10
CA VAL A 65 -10.31 4.96 7.49
C VAL A 65 -11.22 4.44 8.60
N PRO A 66 -12.54 4.61 8.48
CA PRO A 66 -13.46 4.00 9.46
C PRO A 66 -13.40 2.47 9.38
N ALA A 67 -13.59 1.81 10.54
CA ALA A 67 -13.62 0.35 10.61
C ALA A 67 -14.66 -0.20 9.65
N GLY A 68 -14.29 -1.24 8.89
CA GLY A 68 -15.20 -1.87 7.93
C GLY A 68 -15.38 -1.11 6.62
N GLU A 69 -14.58 -0.08 6.35
CA GLU A 69 -14.71 0.73 5.14
C GLU A 69 -13.46 0.75 4.24
N ALA A 70 -12.42 -0.04 4.56
CA ALA A 70 -11.24 -0.13 3.70
C ALA A 70 -11.56 -0.87 2.41
N ASP A 71 -11.29 -0.25 1.27
CA ASP A 71 -11.39 -0.89 -0.03
C ASP A 71 -10.27 -1.91 -0.23
N PHE A 72 -9.10 -1.61 0.30
CA PHE A 72 -7.90 -2.45 0.21
C PHE A 72 -7.19 -2.51 1.55
N LEU A 73 -6.73 -3.69 1.90
CA LEU A 73 -5.86 -3.92 3.05
C LEU A 73 -4.58 -4.59 2.54
N LEU A 74 -3.46 -3.88 2.63
CA LEU A 74 -2.14 -4.40 2.28
C LEU A 74 -1.43 -4.82 3.55
N VAL A 75 -1.03 -6.07 3.65
CA VAL A 75 -0.39 -6.61 4.86
C VAL A 75 0.99 -7.16 4.51
N LEU A 76 2.03 -6.54 5.10
CA LEU A 76 3.42 -6.93 4.89
C LEU A 76 3.83 -8.14 5.74
N GLU A 77 3.15 -8.35 6.84
CA GLU A 77 3.45 -9.43 7.79
C GLU A 77 2.22 -10.31 7.99
N PRO A 78 2.32 -11.62 7.67
CA PRO A 78 1.15 -12.51 7.78
C PRO A 78 0.48 -12.51 9.15
N THR A 79 1.23 -12.32 10.24
CA THR A 79 0.66 -12.26 11.59
C THR A 79 -0.25 -11.06 11.80
N GLN A 80 -0.19 -10.07 10.94
CA GLN A 80 -0.98 -8.85 11.04
C GLN A 80 -2.30 -8.91 10.25
N VAL A 81 -2.55 -9.99 9.52
CA VAL A 81 -3.78 -10.13 8.73
C VAL A 81 -5.01 -10.16 9.65
N GLU A 82 -5.07 -11.13 10.57
CA GLU A 82 -6.25 -11.30 11.41
C GLU A 82 -6.54 -10.10 12.32
N PRO A 83 -5.53 -9.47 12.96
CA PRO A 83 -5.80 -8.27 13.77
C PRO A 83 -6.39 -7.10 13.00
N HIS A 84 -6.19 -7.02 11.69
CA HIS A 84 -6.61 -5.87 10.89
C HIS A 84 -7.72 -6.19 9.89
N ARG A 85 -8.13 -7.46 9.78
CA ARG A 85 -9.17 -7.87 8.82
C ARG A 85 -10.49 -7.12 8.99
N TYR A 86 -10.81 -6.72 10.23
CA TYR A 86 -12.05 -5.98 10.53
C TYR A 86 -12.11 -4.62 9.82
N MET A 87 -10.98 -4.12 9.35
CA MET A 87 -10.94 -2.85 8.61
C MET A 87 -11.51 -2.95 7.21
N LEU A 88 -11.47 -4.15 6.59
CA LEU A 88 -11.98 -4.34 5.24
C LEU A 88 -13.48 -4.19 5.16
N ARG A 89 -13.95 -3.49 4.13
CA ARG A 89 -15.37 -3.47 3.81
C ARG A 89 -15.80 -4.83 3.23
N PRO A 90 -17.10 -5.15 3.24
CA PRO A 90 -17.59 -6.31 2.49
C PRO A 90 -17.19 -6.20 1.01
N GLY A 91 -16.55 -7.24 0.47
CA GLY A 91 -16.03 -7.22 -0.89
C GLY A 91 -14.71 -6.49 -1.08
N GLY A 92 -14.12 -5.97 0.01
CA GLY A 92 -12.80 -5.37 -0.04
C GLY A 92 -11.70 -6.38 -0.36
N VAL A 93 -10.56 -5.90 -0.83
CA VAL A 93 -9.46 -6.75 -1.31
C VAL A 93 -8.32 -6.78 -0.30
N LEU A 94 -7.91 -8.00 0.08
CA LEU A 94 -6.74 -8.24 0.92
C LEU A 94 -5.55 -8.59 0.02
N ILE A 95 -4.43 -7.88 0.20
CA ILE A 95 -3.20 -8.14 -0.53
C ILE A 95 -2.10 -8.49 0.49
N THR A 96 -1.56 -9.70 0.38
CA THR A 96 -0.52 -10.23 1.28
C THR A 96 0.72 -10.61 0.48
N PRO A 97 1.84 -10.97 1.15
CA PRO A 97 3.04 -11.40 0.43
C PRO A 97 2.83 -12.55 -0.56
N ASP A 98 1.88 -13.43 -0.29
CA ASP A 98 1.56 -14.54 -1.20
C ASP A 98 1.09 -14.04 -2.57
N ALA A 99 0.42 -12.89 -2.61
CA ALA A 99 -0.11 -12.33 -3.85
C ALA A 99 0.99 -11.86 -4.81
N VAL A 100 2.19 -11.59 -4.31
CA VAL A 100 3.30 -11.04 -5.10
C VAL A 100 4.46 -12.01 -5.25
N GLN A 101 4.29 -13.27 -4.83
CA GLN A 101 5.37 -14.26 -4.90
C GLN A 101 6.66 -13.72 -4.27
N ALA A 102 6.59 -13.38 -2.98
CA ALA A 102 7.64 -12.66 -2.27
C ALA A 102 9.03 -13.32 -2.36
N ASP A 103 9.10 -14.64 -2.57
CA ASP A 103 10.33 -15.39 -2.76
C ASP A 103 11.08 -15.00 -4.05
N ARG A 104 10.40 -14.40 -5.02
CA ARG A 104 10.97 -13.97 -6.30
C ARG A 104 11.47 -12.54 -6.31
N LEU A 105 11.28 -11.81 -5.20
CA LEU A 105 11.70 -10.41 -5.13
C LEU A 105 13.22 -10.30 -5.03
N PRO A 106 13.81 -9.23 -5.60
CA PRO A 106 15.26 -9.02 -5.54
C PRO A 106 15.78 -8.85 -4.11
N SER A 107 14.93 -8.40 -3.19
CA SER A 107 15.26 -8.26 -1.78
C SER A 107 13.98 -8.25 -0.96
N LYS A 108 14.03 -8.80 0.25
CA LYS A 108 12.91 -8.71 1.20
C LYS A 108 12.53 -7.27 1.53
N LYS A 109 13.47 -6.35 1.40
CA LYS A 109 13.26 -4.92 1.65
C LYS A 109 12.39 -4.25 0.59
N THR A 110 12.12 -4.92 -0.53
CA THR A 110 11.29 -4.40 -1.60
C THR A 110 9.83 -4.88 -1.54
N LEU A 111 9.48 -5.64 -0.51
CA LEU A 111 8.14 -6.21 -0.38
C LEU A 111 7.05 -5.12 -0.37
N ASN A 112 7.29 -4.01 0.36
CA ASN A 112 6.34 -2.90 0.41
C ASN A 112 6.03 -2.36 -1.00
N VAL A 113 7.04 -2.17 -1.82
CA VAL A 113 6.87 -1.67 -3.20
C VAL A 113 6.21 -2.72 -4.09
N ALA A 114 6.52 -4.01 -3.88
CA ALA A 114 5.85 -5.09 -4.61
C ALA A 114 4.35 -5.13 -4.31
N LEU A 115 3.95 -4.95 -3.04
CA LEU A 115 2.53 -4.89 -2.68
C LEU A 115 1.85 -3.67 -3.32
N LEU A 116 2.55 -2.55 -3.42
CA LEU A 116 2.04 -1.38 -4.16
C LEU A 116 1.88 -1.69 -5.64
N GLY A 117 2.79 -2.48 -6.22
CA GLY A 117 2.66 -2.95 -7.60
C GLY A 117 1.39 -3.76 -7.80
N ALA A 118 1.09 -4.68 -6.86
CA ALA A 118 -0.14 -5.45 -6.89
C ALA A 118 -1.37 -4.53 -6.80
N LEU A 119 -1.33 -3.57 -5.88
CA LEU A 119 -2.41 -2.59 -5.72
C LEU A 119 -2.61 -1.78 -7.01
N SER A 120 -1.52 -1.39 -7.68
CA SER A 120 -1.58 -0.60 -8.91
C SER A 120 -2.33 -1.31 -10.03
N ALA A 121 -2.30 -2.64 -10.06
CA ALA A 121 -3.03 -3.42 -11.04
C ALA A 121 -4.54 -3.40 -10.81
N LEU A 122 -4.97 -3.04 -9.59
CA LEU A 122 -6.37 -3.05 -9.17
C LEU A 122 -6.97 -1.64 -9.04
N LEU A 123 -6.13 -0.61 -9.07
CA LEU A 123 -6.56 0.80 -9.01
C LEU A 123 -6.43 1.45 -10.37
N ASP A 124 -7.35 2.36 -10.66
CA ASP A 124 -7.34 3.13 -11.90
C ASP A 124 -6.53 4.42 -11.72
N LEU A 125 -5.21 4.24 -11.53
CA LEU A 125 -4.24 5.32 -11.45
C LEU A 125 -3.15 5.05 -12.48
N PRO A 126 -2.73 6.05 -13.28
CA PRO A 126 -1.71 5.85 -14.32
C PRO A 126 -0.40 5.31 -13.77
N GLU A 127 0.18 4.33 -14.45
CA GLU A 127 1.44 3.71 -14.04
C GLU A 127 2.57 4.73 -13.89
N GLU A 128 2.61 5.74 -14.75
CA GLU A 128 3.64 6.78 -14.72
C GLU A 128 3.71 7.50 -13.36
N HIS A 129 2.57 7.68 -12.70
CA HIS A 129 2.53 8.31 -11.37
C HIS A 129 3.13 7.41 -10.29
N TRP A 130 2.92 6.09 -10.40
CA TRP A 130 3.54 5.13 -9.50
C TRP A 130 5.05 5.14 -9.64
N LEU A 131 5.55 5.08 -10.88
CA LEU A 131 6.99 5.09 -11.14
C LEU A 131 7.64 6.38 -10.66
N ALA A 132 6.99 7.52 -10.91
CA ALA A 132 7.50 8.81 -10.46
C ALA A 132 7.52 8.92 -8.94
N ALA A 133 6.48 8.44 -8.25
CA ALA A 133 6.41 8.46 -6.80
C ALA A 133 7.47 7.55 -6.15
N ILE A 134 7.71 6.38 -6.73
CA ILE A 134 8.76 5.47 -6.25
C ILE A 134 10.12 6.18 -6.34
N ARG A 135 10.42 6.80 -7.47
CA ARG A 135 11.69 7.52 -7.65
C ARG A 135 11.82 8.71 -6.70
N ALA A 136 10.73 9.44 -6.47
CA ALA A 136 10.74 10.61 -5.61
C ALA A 136 10.91 10.29 -4.13
N ASN A 137 10.48 9.11 -3.69
CA ASN A 137 10.44 8.73 -2.28
C ASN A 137 11.58 7.81 -1.85
N LEU A 138 12.39 7.31 -2.78
CA LEU A 138 13.51 6.41 -2.49
C LEU A 138 14.82 6.97 -3.02
N PRO A 139 15.95 6.68 -2.35
CA PRO A 139 17.27 7.06 -2.87
C PRO A 139 17.53 6.43 -4.24
N GLU A 140 18.25 7.15 -5.09
CA GLU A 140 18.52 6.73 -6.47
C GLU A 140 19.10 5.32 -6.57
N LYS A 141 20.02 4.97 -5.67
CA LYS A 141 20.65 3.64 -5.65
C LYS A 141 19.67 2.49 -5.45
N LEU A 142 18.48 2.76 -4.88
CA LEU A 142 17.46 1.76 -4.63
C LEU A 142 16.41 1.70 -5.76
N HIS A 143 16.47 2.58 -6.75
CA HIS A 143 15.48 2.62 -7.81
C HIS A 143 15.41 1.35 -8.63
N PRO A 144 16.53 0.78 -9.16
CA PRO A 144 16.42 -0.39 -10.03
C PRO A 144 15.72 -1.57 -9.36
N MET A 145 16.12 -1.89 -8.13
CA MET A 145 15.57 -3.04 -7.40
C MET A 145 14.09 -2.82 -7.04
N ASN A 146 13.72 -1.59 -6.68
CA ASN A 146 12.34 -1.29 -6.30
C ASN A 146 11.41 -1.16 -7.52
N LEU A 147 11.89 -0.61 -8.63
CA LEU A 147 11.10 -0.58 -9.86
C LEU A 147 10.85 -2.00 -10.38
N ASP A 148 11.83 -2.88 -10.26
CA ASP A 148 11.68 -4.29 -10.61
C ASP A 148 10.65 -4.98 -9.71
N ALA A 149 10.75 -4.77 -8.39
CA ALA A 149 9.79 -5.32 -7.43
C ALA A 149 8.36 -4.82 -7.72
N PHE A 150 8.20 -3.55 -8.05
CA PHE A 150 6.92 -2.98 -8.44
C PHE A 150 6.31 -3.74 -9.62
N GLN A 151 7.08 -3.99 -10.67
CA GLN A 151 6.61 -4.69 -11.85
C GLN A 151 6.28 -6.16 -11.54
N ILE A 152 7.08 -6.81 -10.69
CA ILE A 152 6.79 -8.19 -10.25
C ILE A 152 5.43 -8.25 -9.56
N GLY A 153 5.17 -7.35 -8.62
CA GLY A 153 3.89 -7.26 -7.93
C GLY A 153 2.73 -6.95 -8.87
N ARG A 154 2.92 -6.00 -9.77
CA ARG A 154 1.89 -5.61 -10.72
C ARG A 154 1.49 -6.78 -11.63
N ARG A 155 2.46 -7.51 -12.15
CA ARG A 155 2.20 -8.68 -13.01
C ARG A 155 1.51 -9.81 -12.24
N ALA A 156 1.95 -10.05 -11.00
CA ALA A 156 1.35 -11.09 -10.18
C ALA A 156 -0.13 -10.82 -9.90
N ALA A 157 -0.47 -9.57 -9.58
CA ALA A 157 -1.84 -9.19 -9.24
C ALA A 157 -2.77 -9.10 -10.45
N ALA A 158 -2.23 -8.96 -11.65
CA ALA A 158 -3.05 -8.96 -12.86
C ALA A 158 -3.89 -10.24 -12.97
N ARG A 159 -3.45 -11.33 -12.35
CA ARG A 159 -4.19 -12.60 -12.27
C ARG A 159 -5.38 -12.55 -11.32
N LEU A 160 -5.44 -11.54 -10.44
CA LEU A 160 -6.51 -11.40 -9.44
C LEU A 160 -7.68 -10.56 -9.96
N ARG A 161 -7.57 -10.02 -11.16
CA ARG A 161 -8.70 -9.30 -11.76
C ARG A 161 -9.78 -10.30 -12.15
N PRO A 162 -11.04 -10.06 -11.73
CA PRO A 162 -12.15 -10.90 -12.14
C PRO A 162 -12.39 -10.84 -13.66
#